data_31acf2d9381b14128ef74ab52c77f7b0
#
_entry.id   31acf2d9381b14128ef74ab52c77f7b0
#
_cell.length_a   1.000
_cell.length_b   1.000
_cell.length_c   1.000
_cell.angle_alpha   90.00
_cell.angle_beta   90.00
_cell.angle_gamma   90.00
#
_symmetry.space_group_name_H-M   'P 1'
#
loop_
_entity.id
_entity.type
_entity.pdbx_description
1 polymer ?
#
loop_
_entity_poly.entity_id
_entity_poly.type
_entity_poly.pdbx_seq_one_letter_code
_entity_poly.pdbx_strand_id
1 'polypeptide(L)'
;MRISIIVPVYNIEKWLPKCLDSVLSQTLKDFEVLCVDDGSTDGSPLILNEYAKRDARIKVVRQENAGAGSARNRGLDMAAGDYVVFMDPDDYYPADDVLEKLYAAVTENGCEIAGGRLRQFTDDGEGNEKSWIGGDAFPRYGVVSYREYQSPYWYYCYIYSRELIERKHLRFPLYRRFQDPPFFINAMLSAEKFYAIEDVVYCWRTSHKTVDWEANDCRLLREHLSGALEVLRIAEENSLSGLYFKVGKQAFKLIPCERIYLCLVNKFAFLVKCVMRTCIISPWRKFKIFKMFLRRESLIKRLHILIGVAYANRK
;
A
#
# COMPACT_ATOMS: atom_id res chain seq x y z
N MET A 1 -3.05 10.23 24.68
CA MET A 1 -2.83 10.65 23.27
C MET A 1 -3.64 9.77 22.36
N ARG A 2 -4.46 10.38 21.48
CA ARG A 2 -5.44 9.61 20.69
C ARG A 2 -4.84 9.01 19.44
N ILE A 3 -4.03 9.77 18.69
CA ILE A 3 -3.54 9.34 17.37
C ILE A 3 -2.03 9.55 17.25
N SER A 4 -1.31 8.56 16.73
CA SER A 4 0.04 8.69 16.19
C SER A 4 -0.01 8.72 14.66
N ILE A 5 0.50 9.79 14.06
CA ILE A 5 0.57 9.96 12.60
C ILE A 5 1.99 9.63 12.17
N ILE A 6 2.16 8.58 11.36
CA ILE A 6 3.47 8.11 10.91
C ILE A 6 3.75 8.63 9.50
N VAL A 7 4.84 9.38 9.36
CA VAL A 7 5.27 10.02 8.09
C VAL A 7 6.67 9.52 7.73
N PRO A 8 6.81 8.57 6.79
CA PRO A 8 8.13 8.13 6.30
C PRO A 8 8.67 9.17 5.30
N VAL A 9 9.83 9.76 5.59
CA VAL A 9 10.41 10.85 4.78
C VAL A 9 11.70 10.40 4.10
N TYR A 10 11.78 10.55 2.76
CA TYR A 10 13.01 10.33 2.01
C TYR A 10 13.04 11.18 0.74
N ASN A 11 13.95 12.17 0.67
CA ASN A 11 14.18 13.04 -0.48
C ASN A 11 12.89 13.63 -1.07
N ILE A 12 12.13 14.38 -0.25
CA ILE A 12 10.77 14.83 -0.57
C ILE A 12 10.56 16.32 -0.20
N GLU A 13 11.62 17.12 -0.17
CA GLU A 13 11.60 18.51 0.28
C GLU A 13 10.51 19.36 -0.36
N LYS A 14 10.20 19.11 -1.66
CA LYS A 14 9.25 19.89 -2.44
C LYS A 14 7.82 19.82 -1.88
N TRP A 15 7.38 18.66 -1.40
CA TRP A 15 5.97 18.42 -1.03
C TRP A 15 5.75 18.30 0.48
N LEU A 16 6.83 18.04 1.23
CA LEU A 16 6.80 17.85 2.68
C LEU A 16 6.11 18.99 3.45
N PRO A 17 6.29 20.30 3.12
CA PRO A 17 5.58 21.37 3.79
C PRO A 17 4.05 21.27 3.67
N LYS A 18 3.51 21.05 2.46
CA LYS A 18 2.06 20.91 2.25
C LYS A 18 1.47 19.74 3.04
N CYS A 19 2.20 18.63 3.11
CA CYS A 19 1.82 17.46 3.91
C CYS A 19 1.73 17.85 5.39
N LEU A 20 2.80 18.38 5.98
CA LEU A 20 2.86 18.73 7.41
C LEU A 20 1.84 19.80 7.78
N ASP A 21 1.65 20.82 6.95
CA ASP A 21 0.64 21.86 7.18
C ASP A 21 -0.76 21.25 7.26
N SER A 22 -1.12 20.33 6.36
CA SER A 22 -2.42 19.67 6.36
C SER A 22 -2.66 18.78 7.59
N VAL A 23 -1.58 18.24 8.16
CA VAL A 23 -1.64 17.47 9.41
C VAL A 23 -1.78 18.40 10.62
N LEU A 24 -1.04 19.49 10.66
CA LEU A 24 -1.04 20.42 11.80
C LEU A 24 -2.32 21.25 11.89
N SER A 25 -3.00 21.50 10.76
CA SER A 25 -4.28 22.22 10.70
C SER A 25 -5.46 21.44 11.30
N GLN A 26 -5.34 20.11 11.49
CA GLN A 26 -6.44 19.27 11.93
C GLN A 26 -7.12 19.76 13.23
N THR A 27 -8.47 19.67 13.27
CA THR A 27 -9.31 20.12 14.40
C THR A 27 -9.06 19.29 15.65
N LEU A 28 -8.94 17.97 15.53
CA LEU A 28 -8.49 17.11 16.63
C LEU A 28 -7.04 17.47 16.97
N LYS A 29 -6.75 17.87 18.25
CA LYS A 29 -5.42 18.34 18.65
C LYS A 29 -4.61 17.31 19.43
N ASP A 30 -5.22 16.26 19.93
CA ASP A 30 -4.59 15.22 20.75
C ASP A 30 -3.93 14.14 19.87
N PHE A 31 -2.88 14.53 19.14
CA PHE A 31 -2.07 13.63 18.30
C PHE A 31 -0.57 13.96 18.39
N GLU A 32 0.24 13.02 17.95
CA GLU A 32 1.67 13.21 17.64
C GLU A 32 1.94 12.92 16.16
N VAL A 33 3.00 13.52 15.63
CA VAL A 33 3.49 13.26 14.26
C VAL A 33 4.89 12.67 14.36
N LEU A 34 5.03 11.43 13.93
CA LEU A 34 6.28 10.68 13.94
C LEU A 34 6.90 10.72 12.55
N CYS A 35 7.73 11.72 12.30
CA CYS A 35 8.48 11.87 11.06
C CYS A 35 9.74 11.01 11.10
N VAL A 36 9.79 9.97 10.28
CA VAL A 36 10.95 9.08 10.17
C VAL A 36 11.74 9.43 8.91
N ASP A 37 12.84 10.15 9.05
CA ASP A 37 13.78 10.46 7.96
C ASP A 37 14.63 9.25 7.64
N ASP A 38 14.35 8.62 6.52
CA ASP A 38 15.00 7.41 6.01
C ASP A 38 16.32 7.72 5.27
N GLY A 39 17.13 8.60 5.85
CA GLY A 39 18.45 8.95 5.32
C GLY A 39 18.41 9.95 4.16
N SER A 40 17.52 10.96 4.20
CA SER A 40 17.44 11.99 3.18
C SER A 40 18.73 12.76 2.99
N THR A 41 19.00 13.15 1.74
CA THR A 41 20.19 13.92 1.31
C THR A 41 19.84 15.28 0.71
N ASP A 42 18.53 15.58 0.55
CA ASP A 42 18.00 16.88 0.12
C ASP A 42 17.69 17.80 1.33
N GLY A 43 16.88 18.83 1.14
CA GLY A 43 16.45 19.76 2.18
C GLY A 43 15.42 19.20 3.19
N SER A 44 14.92 17.97 3.02
CA SER A 44 13.91 17.39 3.90
C SER A 44 14.29 17.42 5.39
N PRO A 45 15.52 17.09 5.81
CA PRO A 45 15.91 17.15 7.24
C PRO A 45 15.84 18.57 7.80
N LEU A 46 16.15 19.59 7.01
CA LEU A 46 16.07 21.00 7.46
C LEU A 46 14.61 21.39 7.70
N ILE A 47 13.72 21.02 6.76
CA ILE A 47 12.27 21.28 6.87
C ILE A 47 11.73 20.59 8.13
N LEU A 48 12.02 19.30 8.35
CA LEU A 48 11.59 18.56 9.52
C LEU A 48 12.03 19.24 10.82
N ASN A 49 13.28 19.69 10.90
CA ASN A 49 13.80 20.39 12.07
C ASN A 49 13.11 21.73 12.32
N GLU A 50 12.75 22.47 11.26
CA GLU A 50 12.00 23.72 11.40
C GLU A 50 10.58 23.47 11.92
N TYR A 51 9.88 22.48 11.39
CA TYR A 51 8.54 22.12 11.85
C TYR A 51 8.54 21.60 13.29
N ALA A 52 9.51 20.78 13.67
CA ALA A 52 9.65 20.29 15.05
C ALA A 52 9.94 21.40 16.07
N LYS A 53 10.61 22.50 15.65
CA LYS A 53 10.80 23.69 16.52
C LYS A 53 9.52 24.51 16.68
N ARG A 54 8.62 24.49 15.67
CA ARG A 54 7.37 25.26 15.67
C ARG A 54 6.23 24.53 16.40
N ASP A 55 6.22 23.19 16.37
CA ASP A 55 5.15 22.39 16.95
C ASP A 55 5.70 21.16 17.69
N ALA A 56 5.49 21.12 19.00
CA ALA A 56 6.00 20.06 19.87
C ALA A 56 5.35 18.68 19.63
N ARG A 57 4.28 18.62 18.84
CA ARG A 57 3.66 17.36 18.43
C ARG A 57 4.51 16.61 17.40
N ILE A 58 5.39 17.30 16.69
CA ILE A 58 6.28 16.71 15.67
C ILE A 58 7.53 16.15 16.37
N LYS A 59 7.72 14.85 16.20
CA LYS A 59 8.92 14.12 16.64
C LYS A 59 9.65 13.62 15.40
N VAL A 60 10.93 13.95 15.30
CA VAL A 60 11.79 13.56 14.17
C VAL A 60 12.79 12.50 14.62
N VAL A 61 12.86 11.42 13.91
CA VAL A 61 13.90 10.40 14.05
C VAL A 61 14.55 10.13 12.70
N ARG A 62 15.87 9.99 12.69
CA ARG A 62 16.62 9.65 11.47
C ARG A 62 17.14 8.22 11.56
N GLN A 63 17.15 7.53 10.41
CA GLN A 63 17.76 6.22 10.23
C GLN A 63 18.58 6.16 8.94
N GLU A 64 19.39 5.13 8.77
CA GLU A 64 19.99 4.79 7.49
C GLU A 64 18.91 4.32 6.53
N ASN A 65 19.06 4.65 5.21
CA ASN A 65 18.07 4.33 4.20
C ASN A 65 17.79 2.82 4.10
N ALA A 66 16.63 2.42 4.59
CA ALA A 66 16.15 1.04 4.61
C ALA A 66 14.79 0.85 3.90
N GLY A 67 14.24 1.93 3.34
CA GLY A 67 12.97 1.95 2.60
C GLY A 67 11.76 2.30 3.45
N ALA A 68 10.69 2.72 2.78
CA ALA A 68 9.48 3.25 3.41
C ALA A 68 8.81 2.26 4.39
N GLY A 69 8.87 0.95 4.13
CA GLY A 69 8.36 -0.08 5.04
C GLY A 69 9.12 -0.09 6.38
N SER A 70 10.45 0.01 6.34
CA SER A 70 11.30 0.12 7.53
C SER A 70 11.01 1.40 8.31
N ALA A 71 10.89 2.54 7.61
CA ALA A 71 10.56 3.81 8.24
C ALA A 71 9.18 3.78 8.92
N ARG A 72 8.16 3.18 8.28
CA ARG A 72 6.84 3.00 8.91
C ARG A 72 6.90 2.08 10.13
N ASN A 73 7.65 0.99 10.07
CA ASN A 73 7.84 0.10 11.22
C ASN A 73 8.52 0.83 12.38
N ARG A 74 9.55 1.65 12.10
CA ARG A 74 10.18 2.49 13.12
C ARG A 74 9.19 3.46 13.77
N GLY A 75 8.29 4.05 12.96
CA GLY A 75 7.19 4.88 13.45
C GLY A 75 6.22 4.10 14.33
N LEU A 76 5.86 2.87 13.95
CA LEU A 76 5.01 1.98 14.74
C LEU A 76 5.63 1.64 16.10
N ASP A 77 6.95 1.39 16.15
CA ASP A 77 7.66 1.09 17.40
C ASP A 77 7.72 2.29 18.36
N MET A 78 7.55 3.52 17.83
CA MET A 78 7.54 4.77 18.62
C MET A 78 6.14 5.27 18.96
N ALA A 79 5.10 4.73 18.32
CA ALA A 79 3.72 5.21 18.44
C ALA A 79 3.20 5.05 19.88
N ALA A 80 2.70 6.14 20.46
CA ALA A 80 2.14 6.18 21.80
C ALA A 80 0.61 6.45 21.81
N GLY A 81 0.02 6.81 20.64
CA GLY A 81 -1.41 7.01 20.49
C GLY A 81 -2.20 5.70 20.56
N ASP A 82 -3.46 5.77 20.94
CA ASP A 82 -4.35 4.61 20.96
C ASP A 82 -4.66 4.09 19.55
N TYR A 83 -4.56 4.99 18.56
CA TYR A 83 -4.74 4.71 17.15
C TYR A 83 -3.55 5.20 16.33
N VAL A 84 -3.37 4.61 15.16
CA VAL A 84 -2.31 4.95 14.20
C VAL A 84 -2.94 5.29 12.85
N VAL A 85 -2.42 6.33 12.21
CA VAL A 85 -2.63 6.64 10.80
C VAL A 85 -1.30 6.80 10.08
N PHE A 86 -1.30 6.56 8.78
CA PHE A 86 -0.13 6.74 7.93
C PHE A 86 -0.36 7.89 6.94
N MET A 87 0.66 8.72 6.74
CA MET A 87 0.63 9.82 5.80
C MET A 87 1.89 9.77 4.94
N ASP A 88 1.74 9.59 3.63
CA ASP A 88 2.86 9.71 2.71
C ASP A 88 3.24 11.19 2.54
N PRO A 89 4.52 11.57 2.56
CA PRO A 89 4.96 12.95 2.68
C PRO A 89 4.76 13.80 1.42
N ASP A 90 4.32 13.21 0.33
CA ASP A 90 3.95 13.84 -0.94
C ASP A 90 2.43 14.07 -1.08
N ASP A 91 1.66 13.60 -0.11
CA ASP A 91 0.20 13.65 -0.05
C ASP A 91 -0.29 14.63 1.05
N TYR A 92 -1.61 14.81 1.19
CA TYR A 92 -2.17 15.71 2.20
C TYR A 92 -3.63 15.36 2.56
N TYR A 93 -4.09 15.84 3.70
CA TYR A 93 -5.51 15.74 4.10
C TYR A 93 -6.36 16.77 3.35
N PRO A 94 -7.55 16.38 2.81
CA PRO A 94 -8.42 17.29 2.03
C PRO A 94 -9.15 18.35 2.86
N ALA A 95 -9.25 18.17 4.18
CA ALA A 95 -9.98 19.01 5.12
C ALA A 95 -9.36 18.95 6.52
N ASP A 96 -9.68 19.94 7.36
CA ASP A 96 -9.10 20.04 8.70
C ASP A 96 -9.78 19.13 9.74
N ASP A 97 -10.90 18.47 9.40
CA ASP A 97 -11.69 17.60 10.29
C ASP A 97 -11.52 16.09 10.01
N VAL A 98 -10.57 15.72 9.16
CA VAL A 98 -10.35 14.32 8.74
C VAL A 98 -10.03 13.41 9.93
N LEU A 99 -9.09 13.81 10.79
CA LEU A 99 -8.71 13.01 11.95
C LEU A 99 -9.84 12.87 12.96
N GLU A 100 -10.64 13.91 13.14
CA GLU A 100 -11.79 13.89 14.02
C GLU A 100 -12.86 12.90 13.51
N LYS A 101 -13.19 12.93 12.21
CA LYS A 101 -14.11 12.02 11.56
C LYS A 101 -13.66 10.56 11.62
N LEU A 102 -12.39 10.30 11.33
CA LEU A 102 -11.84 8.94 11.40
C LEU A 102 -11.84 8.42 12.85
N TYR A 103 -11.49 9.29 13.81
CA TYR A 103 -11.48 8.93 15.23
C TYR A 103 -12.90 8.63 15.74
N ALA A 104 -13.88 9.46 15.44
CA ALA A 104 -15.29 9.22 15.78
C ALA A 104 -15.77 7.91 15.14
N ALA A 105 -15.47 7.70 13.85
CA ALA A 105 -15.88 6.50 13.13
C ALA A 105 -15.38 5.22 13.79
N VAL A 106 -14.12 5.18 14.25
CA VAL A 106 -13.55 3.98 14.87
C VAL A 106 -14.02 3.77 16.30
N THR A 107 -14.20 4.84 17.08
CA THR A 107 -14.55 4.74 18.50
C THR A 107 -16.04 4.50 18.74
N GLU A 108 -16.91 5.10 17.93
CA GLU A 108 -18.37 5.05 18.12
C GLU A 108 -19.02 3.78 17.55
N ASN A 109 -18.33 3.05 16.67
CA ASN A 109 -18.91 1.93 15.93
C ASN A 109 -18.33 0.56 16.30
N GLY A 110 -17.52 0.47 17.35
CA GLY A 110 -16.96 -0.80 17.85
C GLY A 110 -16.12 -1.55 16.80
N CYS A 111 -15.41 -0.80 15.96
CA CYS A 111 -14.48 -1.33 14.98
C CYS A 111 -13.03 -1.00 15.36
N GLU A 112 -12.10 -1.86 15.04
CA GLU A 112 -10.67 -1.61 15.28
C GLU A 112 -10.01 -0.84 14.12
N ILE A 113 -10.72 -0.71 13.00
CA ILE A 113 -10.29 0.03 11.81
C ILE A 113 -11.47 0.83 11.28
N ALA A 114 -11.24 2.08 10.89
CA ALA A 114 -12.20 2.87 10.10
C ALA A 114 -11.47 3.52 8.93
N GLY A 115 -12.19 3.84 7.86
CA GLY A 115 -11.57 4.48 6.70
C GLY A 115 -12.57 5.20 5.82
N GLY A 116 -12.05 6.06 4.94
CA GLY A 116 -12.83 6.87 4.03
C GLY A 116 -12.34 6.81 2.59
N ARG A 117 -12.92 7.68 1.77
CA ARG A 117 -12.64 7.73 0.33
C ARG A 117 -11.33 8.42 0.02
N LEU A 118 -10.76 8.06 -1.12
CA LEU A 118 -9.56 8.65 -1.70
C LEU A 118 -9.93 9.69 -2.76
N ARG A 119 -9.22 10.82 -2.75
CA ARG A 119 -9.14 11.74 -3.88
C ARG A 119 -7.76 11.60 -4.53
N GLN A 120 -7.73 11.35 -5.82
CA GLN A 120 -6.50 11.44 -6.61
C GLN A 120 -6.36 12.85 -7.18
N PHE A 121 -5.12 13.34 -7.26
CA PHE A 121 -4.87 14.62 -7.88
C PHE A 121 -3.53 14.64 -8.64
N THR A 122 -3.47 15.54 -9.62
CA THR A 122 -2.24 15.94 -10.30
C THR A 122 -2.07 17.44 -10.12
N ASP A 123 -0.85 17.91 -9.98
CA ASP A 123 -0.51 19.31 -10.10
C ASP A 123 0.55 19.52 -11.19
N ASP A 124 0.60 20.72 -11.75
CA ASP A 124 1.61 21.13 -12.74
C ASP A 124 2.89 21.68 -12.08
N GLY A 125 2.97 21.64 -10.76
CA GLY A 125 4.08 22.21 -9.98
C GLY A 125 3.98 23.73 -9.75
N GLU A 126 3.00 24.41 -10.35
CA GLU A 126 2.72 25.85 -10.22
C GLU A 126 1.48 26.12 -9.33
N GLY A 127 0.87 25.07 -8.78
CA GLY A 127 -0.30 25.18 -7.91
C GLY A 127 -1.64 24.94 -8.60
N ASN A 128 -1.67 24.69 -9.91
CA ASN A 128 -2.89 24.26 -10.59
C ASN A 128 -3.10 22.77 -10.36
N GLU A 129 -4.20 22.42 -9.70
CA GLU A 129 -4.52 21.06 -9.31
C GLU A 129 -5.75 20.55 -10.04
N LYS A 130 -5.63 19.36 -10.66
CA LYS A 130 -6.77 18.60 -11.17
C LYS A 130 -6.99 17.39 -10.26
N SER A 131 -8.23 17.22 -9.80
CA SER A 131 -8.55 16.12 -8.87
C SER A 131 -9.79 15.36 -9.28
N TRP A 132 -9.86 14.07 -8.87
CA TRP A 132 -11.01 13.18 -9.06
C TRP A 132 -11.08 12.15 -7.92
N ILE A 133 -12.28 11.61 -7.68
CA ILE A 133 -12.43 10.53 -6.71
C ILE A 133 -11.80 9.26 -7.27
N GLY A 134 -10.90 8.67 -6.50
CA GLY A 134 -10.16 7.46 -6.86
C GLY A 134 -10.33 6.35 -5.84
N GLY A 135 -9.55 5.29 -6.01
CA GLY A 135 -9.57 4.14 -5.12
C GLY A 135 -10.66 3.12 -5.46
N ASP A 136 -10.70 2.04 -4.67
CA ASP A 136 -11.77 1.06 -4.74
C ASP A 136 -13.00 1.59 -3.99
N ALA A 137 -14.17 1.54 -4.61
CA ALA A 137 -15.41 1.92 -3.95
C ALA A 137 -15.74 0.95 -2.82
N PHE A 138 -16.21 1.46 -1.70
CA PHE A 138 -16.78 0.61 -0.65
C PHE A 138 -18.08 -0.05 -1.14
N PRO A 139 -18.36 -1.31 -0.76
CA PRO A 139 -19.62 -1.95 -1.11
C PRO A 139 -20.83 -1.25 -0.47
N ARG A 140 -20.61 -0.59 0.67
CA ARG A 140 -21.55 0.28 1.40
C ARG A 140 -20.80 1.14 2.41
N TYR A 141 -21.44 2.16 2.96
CA TYR A 141 -20.95 2.89 4.14
C TYR A 141 -21.46 2.23 5.43
N GLY A 142 -20.79 2.51 6.56
CA GLY A 142 -21.00 1.82 7.83
C GLY A 142 -20.09 0.60 7.99
N VAL A 143 -20.55 -0.40 8.72
CA VAL A 143 -19.76 -1.61 8.97
C VAL A 143 -19.66 -2.47 7.72
N VAL A 144 -18.42 -2.76 7.29
CA VAL A 144 -18.09 -3.54 6.11
C VAL A 144 -17.18 -4.70 6.50
N SER A 145 -17.51 -5.91 6.04
CA SER A 145 -16.59 -7.05 6.15
C SER A 145 -15.46 -6.93 5.11
N TYR A 146 -14.22 -7.18 5.52
CA TYR A 146 -13.12 -7.22 4.55
C TYR A 146 -13.31 -8.32 3.48
N ARG A 147 -14.00 -9.41 3.82
CA ARG A 147 -14.34 -10.48 2.85
C ARG A 147 -15.25 -10.02 1.70
N GLU A 148 -16.00 -8.93 1.90
CA GLU A 148 -16.80 -8.31 0.84
C GLU A 148 -15.97 -7.28 0.05
N TYR A 149 -15.11 -6.51 0.71
CA TYR A 149 -14.35 -5.41 0.11
C TYR A 149 -13.16 -5.88 -0.72
N GLN A 150 -12.31 -6.72 -0.18
CA GLN A 150 -11.16 -7.36 -0.82
C GLN A 150 -10.27 -6.40 -1.64
N SER A 151 -10.06 -5.16 -1.15
CA SER A 151 -9.09 -4.23 -1.72
C SER A 151 -7.71 -4.50 -1.14
N PRO A 152 -6.64 -4.53 -1.96
CA PRO A 152 -5.27 -4.67 -1.48
C PRO A 152 -4.59 -3.33 -1.20
N TYR A 153 -5.25 -2.19 -1.46
CA TYR A 153 -4.60 -0.88 -1.54
C TYR A 153 -5.22 0.14 -0.60
N TRP A 154 -4.61 1.31 -0.54
CA TRP A 154 -5.11 2.53 0.11
C TRP A 154 -5.02 2.50 1.63
N TYR A 155 -4.03 1.75 2.21
CA TYR A 155 -3.80 1.61 3.65
C TYR A 155 -3.77 2.96 4.39
N TYR A 156 -3.34 4.03 3.75
CA TYR A 156 -3.27 5.38 4.31
C TYR A 156 -4.63 6.11 4.41
N CYS A 157 -5.68 5.57 3.81
CA CYS A 157 -7.05 6.08 3.98
C CYS A 157 -7.73 5.60 5.27
N TYR A 158 -6.99 4.93 6.15
CA TYR A 158 -7.56 4.28 7.32
C TYR A 158 -6.85 4.68 8.61
N ILE A 159 -7.64 4.66 9.70
CA ILE A 159 -7.17 4.70 11.08
C ILE A 159 -7.21 3.28 11.65
N TYR A 160 -6.18 2.89 12.38
CA TYR A 160 -5.99 1.54 12.93
C TYR A 160 -5.85 1.59 14.44
N SER A 161 -6.51 0.69 15.18
CA SER A 161 -6.22 0.46 16.60
C SER A 161 -4.77 0.02 16.76
N ARG A 162 -4.01 0.72 17.62
CA ARG A 162 -2.63 0.33 17.95
C ARG A 162 -2.61 -1.02 18.68
N GLU A 163 -3.59 -1.29 19.53
CA GLU A 163 -3.76 -2.58 20.19
C GLU A 163 -3.88 -3.73 19.18
N LEU A 164 -4.66 -3.56 18.10
CA LEU A 164 -4.75 -4.53 17.02
C LEU A 164 -3.38 -4.78 16.37
N ILE A 165 -2.65 -3.70 16.06
CA ILE A 165 -1.32 -3.78 15.42
C ILE A 165 -0.35 -4.55 16.32
N GLU A 166 -0.32 -4.26 17.62
CA GLU A 166 0.58 -4.90 18.58
C GLU A 166 0.17 -6.37 18.84
N ARG A 167 -1.10 -6.63 19.13
CA ARG A 167 -1.63 -7.97 19.41
C ARG A 167 -1.42 -8.94 18.25
N LYS A 168 -1.45 -8.44 17.02
CA LYS A 168 -1.28 -9.25 15.79
C LYS A 168 0.12 -9.14 15.19
N HIS A 169 1.04 -8.41 15.84
CA HIS A 169 2.40 -8.20 15.40
C HIS A 169 2.48 -7.69 13.95
N LEU A 170 1.56 -6.79 13.56
CA LEU A 170 1.46 -6.29 12.20
C LEU A 170 2.64 -5.38 11.88
N ARG A 171 3.38 -5.69 10.84
CA ARG A 171 4.52 -4.91 10.34
C ARG A 171 4.52 -4.87 8.82
N PHE A 172 5.07 -3.79 8.27
CA PHE A 172 5.34 -3.72 6.84
C PHE A 172 6.50 -4.65 6.51
N PRO A 173 6.38 -5.50 5.47
CA PRO A 173 7.53 -6.25 4.95
C PRO A 173 8.64 -5.30 4.49
N LEU A 174 9.90 -5.75 4.57
CA LEU A 174 11.06 -4.95 4.19
C LEU A 174 11.35 -4.94 2.69
N TYR A 175 10.31 -5.05 1.87
CA TYR A 175 10.40 -4.81 0.44
C TYR A 175 10.43 -3.32 0.14
N ARG A 176 11.21 -2.89 -0.84
CA ARG A 176 11.19 -1.49 -1.29
C ARG A 176 9.93 -1.16 -2.10
N ARG A 177 9.25 -2.18 -2.63
CA ARG A 177 8.03 -2.06 -3.42
C ARG A 177 7.01 -3.10 -2.99
N PHE A 178 5.73 -2.71 -3.02
CA PHE A 178 4.59 -3.57 -2.69
C PHE A 178 4.59 -4.07 -1.23
N GLN A 179 5.13 -3.26 -0.30
CA GLN A 179 5.16 -3.58 1.14
C GLN A 179 3.85 -3.23 1.85
N ASP A 180 3.08 -2.30 1.31
CA ASP A 180 1.83 -1.81 1.87
C ASP A 180 0.67 -2.82 1.76
N PRO A 181 0.44 -3.55 0.62
CA PRO A 181 -0.66 -4.49 0.54
C PRO A 181 -0.60 -5.63 1.58
N PRO A 182 0.53 -6.30 1.83
CA PRO A 182 0.60 -7.32 2.87
C PRO A 182 0.24 -6.79 4.26
N PHE A 183 0.74 -5.61 4.65
CA PHE A 183 0.37 -4.99 5.92
C PHE A 183 -1.14 -4.72 5.99
N PHE A 184 -1.68 -4.05 4.98
CA PHE A 184 -3.09 -3.66 4.93
C PHE A 184 -4.04 -4.86 5.00
N ILE A 185 -3.78 -5.88 4.18
CA ILE A 185 -4.60 -7.09 4.13
C ILE A 185 -4.58 -7.83 5.46
N ASN A 186 -3.41 -7.98 6.07
CA ASN A 186 -3.27 -8.64 7.37
C ASN A 186 -3.99 -7.85 8.49
N ALA A 187 -3.95 -6.51 8.46
CA ALA A 187 -4.69 -5.67 9.38
C ALA A 187 -6.20 -5.86 9.21
N MET A 188 -6.69 -5.79 7.97
CA MET A 188 -8.11 -5.96 7.65
C MET A 188 -8.63 -7.37 7.98
N LEU A 189 -7.86 -8.41 7.71
CA LEU A 189 -8.22 -9.79 8.08
C LEU A 189 -8.23 -9.98 9.59
N SER A 190 -7.31 -9.33 10.31
CA SER A 190 -7.23 -9.41 11.77
C SER A 190 -8.40 -8.71 12.46
N ALA A 191 -8.90 -7.62 11.89
CA ALA A 191 -10.07 -6.88 12.36
C ALA A 191 -11.38 -7.48 11.86
N GLU A 192 -11.35 -8.31 10.79
CA GLU A 192 -12.50 -8.93 10.10
C GLU A 192 -13.45 -7.93 9.45
N LYS A 193 -13.74 -6.82 10.13
CA LYS A 193 -14.62 -5.73 9.70
C LYS A 193 -13.98 -4.36 9.97
N PHE A 194 -14.42 -3.37 9.22
CA PHE A 194 -14.05 -1.96 9.41
C PHE A 194 -15.26 -1.06 9.22
N TYR A 195 -15.17 0.18 9.67
CA TYR A 195 -16.21 1.17 9.45
C TYR A 195 -15.83 2.08 8.28
N ALA A 196 -16.66 2.11 7.24
CA ALA A 196 -16.48 2.94 6.06
C ALA A 196 -17.29 4.24 6.15
N ILE A 197 -16.62 5.40 6.06
CA ILE A 197 -17.28 6.71 5.97
C ILE A 197 -17.31 7.20 4.52
N GLU A 198 -18.30 8.05 4.20
CA GLU A 198 -18.45 8.61 2.85
C GLU A 198 -17.44 9.71 2.54
N ASP A 199 -16.87 10.32 3.57
CA ASP A 199 -15.95 11.45 3.44
C ASP A 199 -14.69 11.07 2.69
N VAL A 200 -14.16 12.06 1.93
CA VAL A 200 -12.80 11.97 1.38
C VAL A 200 -11.83 12.29 2.51
N VAL A 201 -10.99 11.32 2.86
CA VAL A 201 -10.06 11.43 3.98
C VAL A 201 -8.60 11.57 3.55
N TYR A 202 -8.32 11.45 2.27
CA TYR A 202 -6.94 11.45 1.77
C TYR A 202 -6.84 11.98 0.34
N CYS A 203 -5.86 12.85 0.07
CA CYS A 203 -5.50 13.34 -1.25
C CYS A 203 -4.18 12.70 -1.69
N TRP A 204 -4.24 11.81 -2.67
CA TRP A 204 -3.09 11.09 -3.23
C TRP A 204 -2.57 11.76 -4.49
N ARG A 205 -1.29 12.15 -4.47
CA ARG A 205 -0.60 12.77 -5.60
C ARG A 205 -0.19 11.71 -6.63
N THR A 206 -0.51 11.96 -7.90
CA THR A 206 -0.16 11.06 -9.01
C THR A 206 0.90 11.63 -9.95
N SER A 207 1.14 12.94 -9.94
CA SER A 207 1.93 13.65 -10.94
C SER A 207 3.42 13.31 -11.00
N HIS A 208 4.00 12.72 -9.93
CA HIS A 208 5.43 12.41 -9.88
C HIS A 208 5.73 10.91 -9.63
N LYS A 209 4.68 10.10 -9.46
CA LYS A 209 4.81 8.66 -9.14
C LYS A 209 5.00 7.81 -10.41
N THR A 210 5.81 8.27 -11.35
CA THR A 210 6.19 7.47 -12.50
C THR A 210 7.30 6.50 -12.09
N VAL A 211 6.92 5.25 -11.87
CA VAL A 211 7.92 4.17 -11.79
C VAL A 211 8.27 3.82 -13.22
N ASP A 212 9.47 4.20 -13.63
CA ASP A 212 10.02 3.73 -14.88
C ASP A 212 10.36 2.25 -14.77
N TRP A 213 9.38 1.40 -15.10
CA TRP A 213 9.54 -0.05 -15.16
C TRP A 213 10.49 -0.48 -16.29
N GLU A 214 10.78 0.43 -17.24
CA GLU A 214 11.71 0.21 -18.35
C GLU A 214 13.15 0.43 -17.91
N ALA A 215 13.38 1.18 -16.85
CA ALA A 215 14.71 1.43 -16.29
C ALA A 215 15.31 0.21 -15.57
N ASN A 216 15.21 -0.96 -16.16
CA ASN A 216 16.02 -2.17 -15.92
C ASN A 216 16.37 -2.56 -14.46
N ASP A 217 15.65 -2.11 -13.46
CA ASP A 217 15.91 -2.53 -12.08
C ASP A 217 15.22 -3.87 -11.78
N CYS A 218 15.89 -4.96 -12.18
CA CYS A 218 15.44 -6.32 -11.86
C CYS A 218 15.25 -6.56 -10.36
N ARG A 219 15.89 -5.76 -9.50
CA ARG A 219 15.75 -5.86 -8.05
C ARG A 219 14.40 -5.33 -7.60
N LEU A 220 14.01 -4.13 -8.03
CA LEU A 220 12.70 -3.54 -7.70
C LEU A 220 11.55 -4.39 -8.23
N LEU A 221 11.67 -4.94 -9.44
CA LEU A 221 10.66 -5.86 -9.98
C LEU A 221 10.56 -7.14 -9.15
N ARG A 222 11.70 -7.71 -8.72
CA ARG A 222 11.72 -8.90 -7.86
C ARG A 222 11.04 -8.63 -6.52
N GLU A 223 11.32 -7.51 -5.90
CA GLU A 223 10.73 -7.11 -4.62
C GLU A 223 9.22 -6.90 -4.77
N HIS A 224 8.76 -6.21 -5.82
CA HIS A 224 7.34 -6.05 -6.12
C HIS A 224 6.64 -7.40 -6.31
N LEU A 225 7.23 -8.30 -7.10
CA LEU A 225 6.67 -9.64 -7.31
C LEU A 225 6.70 -10.50 -6.04
N SER A 226 7.69 -10.30 -5.16
CA SER A 226 7.73 -10.99 -3.86
C SER A 226 6.57 -10.56 -2.96
N GLY A 227 6.28 -9.26 -2.87
CA GLY A 227 5.11 -8.77 -2.15
C GLY A 227 3.79 -9.22 -2.78
N ALA A 228 3.69 -9.20 -4.12
CA ALA A 228 2.50 -9.71 -4.80
C ALA A 228 2.27 -11.21 -4.55
N LEU A 229 3.34 -12.01 -4.52
CA LEU A 229 3.25 -13.44 -4.18
C LEU A 229 2.81 -13.69 -2.73
N GLU A 230 3.25 -12.86 -1.80
CA GLU A 230 2.80 -12.91 -0.41
C GLU A 230 1.30 -12.63 -0.33
N VAL A 231 0.81 -11.59 -1.01
CA VAL A 231 -0.63 -11.29 -1.07
C VAL A 231 -1.43 -12.42 -1.70
N LEU A 232 -0.93 -13.03 -2.78
CA LEU A 232 -1.61 -14.17 -3.42
C LEU A 232 -1.71 -15.38 -2.48
N ARG A 233 -0.67 -15.61 -1.66
CA ARG A 233 -0.69 -16.67 -0.65
C ARG A 233 -1.72 -16.37 0.44
N ILE A 234 -1.72 -15.15 0.99
CA ILE A 234 -2.71 -14.71 1.99
C ILE A 234 -4.14 -14.86 1.42
N ALA A 235 -4.35 -14.47 0.17
CA ALA A 235 -5.64 -14.57 -0.49
C ALA A 235 -6.10 -16.03 -0.68
N GLU A 236 -5.19 -16.94 -1.01
CA GLU A 236 -5.46 -18.38 -1.14
C GLU A 236 -5.81 -19.00 0.21
N GLU A 237 -4.99 -18.78 1.24
CA GLU A 237 -5.19 -19.28 2.60
C GLU A 237 -6.52 -18.84 3.22
N ASN A 238 -6.97 -17.63 2.88
CA ASN A 238 -8.20 -17.02 3.40
C ASN A 238 -9.40 -17.11 2.44
N SER A 239 -9.27 -17.81 1.30
CA SER A 239 -10.32 -17.98 0.28
C SER A 239 -10.85 -16.64 -0.29
N LEU A 240 -9.97 -15.65 -0.48
CA LEU A 240 -10.28 -14.32 -0.99
C LEU A 240 -10.11 -14.24 -2.52
N SER A 241 -11.08 -14.79 -3.25
CA SER A 241 -10.99 -14.94 -4.71
C SER A 241 -10.91 -13.60 -5.47
N GLY A 242 -11.58 -12.55 -4.99
CA GLY A 242 -11.55 -11.20 -5.57
C GLY A 242 -10.17 -10.57 -5.44
N LEU A 243 -9.58 -10.63 -4.25
CA LEU A 243 -8.23 -10.17 -3.96
C LEU A 243 -7.20 -10.90 -4.82
N TYR A 244 -7.29 -12.25 -4.84
CA TYR A 244 -6.41 -13.10 -5.64
C TYR A 244 -6.42 -12.70 -7.12
N PHE A 245 -7.60 -12.50 -7.70
CA PHE A 245 -7.75 -12.08 -9.09
C PHE A 245 -7.20 -10.68 -9.36
N LYS A 246 -7.46 -9.73 -8.47
CA LYS A 246 -7.01 -8.34 -8.58
C LYS A 246 -5.50 -8.24 -8.63
N VAL A 247 -4.83 -8.82 -7.63
CA VAL A 247 -3.36 -8.79 -7.50
C VAL A 247 -2.68 -9.65 -8.57
N GLY A 248 -3.22 -10.83 -8.86
CA GLY A 248 -2.70 -11.72 -9.92
C GLY A 248 -2.71 -11.05 -11.30
N LYS A 249 -3.81 -10.34 -11.65
CA LYS A 249 -3.90 -9.58 -12.90
C LYS A 249 -2.87 -8.46 -12.98
N GLN A 250 -2.60 -7.76 -11.87
CA GLN A 250 -1.64 -6.68 -11.84
C GLN A 250 -0.20 -7.20 -11.90
N ALA A 251 0.15 -8.20 -11.09
CA ALA A 251 1.46 -8.84 -11.12
C ALA A 251 1.79 -9.36 -12.52
N PHE A 252 0.78 -9.95 -13.20
CA PHE A 252 0.94 -10.45 -14.56
C PHE A 252 1.24 -9.36 -15.60
N LYS A 253 0.66 -8.15 -15.45
CA LYS A 253 0.92 -7.02 -16.36
C LYS A 253 2.34 -6.50 -16.26
N LEU A 254 2.97 -6.65 -15.08
CA LEU A 254 4.33 -6.17 -14.80
C LEU A 254 5.42 -7.12 -15.29
N ILE A 255 5.04 -8.31 -15.80
CA ILE A 255 5.99 -9.26 -16.35
C ILE A 255 6.35 -8.85 -17.79
N PRO A 256 7.50 -8.16 -18.06
CA PRO A 256 7.91 -7.80 -19.40
C PRO A 256 8.29 -9.05 -20.18
N CYS A 257 8.07 -8.99 -21.50
CA CYS A 257 8.14 -10.17 -22.36
C CYS A 257 9.56 -10.70 -22.63
N GLU A 258 10.59 -9.92 -22.39
CA GLU A 258 11.93 -10.23 -22.94
C GLU A 258 13.06 -10.42 -21.92
N ARG A 259 12.91 -9.98 -20.67
CA ARG A 259 14.02 -9.95 -19.69
C ARG A 259 13.84 -10.78 -18.42
N ILE A 260 12.71 -11.38 -18.22
CA ILE A 260 12.41 -12.21 -17.01
C ILE A 260 13.12 -13.56 -17.03
N TYR A 261 13.68 -13.91 -18.13
CA TYR A 261 14.26 -15.21 -18.40
C TYR A 261 15.29 -15.67 -17.35
N LEU A 262 16.09 -14.76 -16.81
CA LEU A 262 17.18 -15.10 -15.88
C LEU A 262 16.83 -15.03 -14.38
N CYS A 263 15.81 -14.29 -13.98
CA CYS A 263 15.52 -14.04 -12.55
C CYS A 263 14.36 -14.85 -11.96
N LEU A 264 13.48 -15.48 -12.76
CA LEU A 264 12.18 -15.98 -12.30
C LEU A 264 11.91 -17.47 -12.53
N VAL A 265 12.78 -18.23 -13.18
CA VAL A 265 12.54 -19.65 -13.53
C VAL A 265 12.03 -20.46 -12.33
N ASN A 266 12.57 -20.27 -11.13
CA ASN A 266 12.18 -21.02 -9.95
C ASN A 266 10.90 -20.51 -9.24
N LYS A 267 10.58 -19.20 -9.36
CA LYS A 267 9.40 -18.60 -8.70
C LYS A 267 8.19 -18.49 -9.64
N PHE A 268 8.42 -18.38 -10.96
CA PHE A 268 7.36 -18.35 -11.96
C PHE A 268 6.66 -19.72 -12.10
N ALA A 269 7.38 -20.81 -11.98
CA ALA A 269 6.78 -22.14 -11.91
C ALA A 269 5.82 -22.27 -10.71
N PHE A 270 6.09 -21.58 -9.61
CA PHE A 270 5.21 -21.51 -8.45
C PHE A 270 3.95 -20.66 -8.75
N LEU A 271 4.10 -19.51 -9.41
CA LEU A 271 2.98 -18.63 -9.80
C LEU A 271 2.01 -19.33 -10.76
N VAL A 272 2.54 -20.03 -11.77
CA VAL A 272 1.75 -20.87 -12.68
C VAL A 272 1.08 -22.01 -11.91
N LYS A 273 1.77 -22.63 -10.96
CA LYS A 273 1.24 -23.71 -10.12
C LYS A 273 0.12 -23.21 -9.18
N CYS A 274 0.23 -21.99 -8.64
CA CYS A 274 -0.82 -21.34 -7.86
C CYS A 274 -2.03 -20.99 -8.72
N VAL A 275 -1.85 -20.40 -9.89
CA VAL A 275 -2.94 -20.09 -10.85
C VAL A 275 -3.67 -21.36 -11.31
N MET A 276 -2.94 -22.48 -11.47
CA MET A 276 -3.54 -23.76 -11.89
C MET A 276 -4.16 -24.55 -10.74
N ARG A 277 -3.70 -24.38 -9.48
CA ARG A 277 -4.22 -25.08 -8.29
C ARG A 277 -5.50 -24.48 -7.72
N THR A 278 -5.88 -23.23 -8.03
CA THR A 278 -7.12 -22.62 -7.55
C THR A 278 -8.37 -23.31 -8.13
N CYS A 279 -8.62 -24.49 -7.64
CA CYS A 279 -9.70 -25.37 -8.11
C CYS A 279 -11.11 -25.00 -7.60
N ILE A 280 -11.30 -23.85 -6.94
CA ILE A 280 -12.61 -23.40 -6.40
C ILE A 280 -13.37 -22.51 -7.38
N ILE A 281 -12.73 -22.10 -8.49
CA ILE A 281 -13.39 -21.30 -9.53
C ILE A 281 -14.15 -22.24 -10.48
N SER A 282 -15.41 -21.92 -10.78
CA SER A 282 -16.25 -22.72 -11.67
C SER A 282 -15.54 -23.04 -13.00
N PRO A 283 -15.78 -24.21 -13.63
CA PRO A 283 -15.14 -24.61 -14.89
C PRO A 283 -15.25 -23.56 -15.99
N TRP A 284 -16.32 -22.77 -16.00
CA TRP A 284 -16.59 -21.73 -17.00
C TRP A 284 -15.69 -20.49 -16.79
N ARG A 285 -15.40 -20.10 -15.55
CA ARG A 285 -14.44 -19.03 -15.23
C ARG A 285 -13.00 -19.45 -15.48
N LYS A 286 -12.66 -20.72 -15.22
CA LYS A 286 -11.36 -21.32 -15.62
C LYS A 286 -11.15 -21.22 -17.11
N PHE A 287 -12.18 -21.55 -17.91
CA PHE A 287 -12.14 -21.48 -19.38
C PHE A 287 -12.00 -20.03 -19.88
N LYS A 288 -12.62 -19.05 -19.21
CA LYS A 288 -12.51 -17.63 -19.56
C LYS A 288 -11.11 -17.07 -19.25
N ILE A 289 -10.51 -17.46 -18.13
CA ILE A 289 -9.12 -17.14 -17.75
C ILE A 289 -8.16 -17.83 -18.73
N PHE A 290 -8.36 -19.10 -19.03
CA PHE A 290 -7.57 -19.87 -19.99
C PHE A 290 -7.69 -19.30 -21.42
N LYS A 291 -8.88 -18.86 -21.84
CA LYS A 291 -9.09 -18.20 -23.14
C LYS A 291 -8.46 -16.80 -23.23
N MET A 292 -8.37 -16.09 -22.11
CA MET A 292 -7.64 -14.82 -22.00
C MET A 292 -6.12 -15.05 -22.10
N PHE A 293 -5.61 -16.16 -21.54
CA PHE A 293 -4.23 -16.63 -21.72
C PHE A 293 -3.94 -17.01 -23.18
N LEU A 294 -4.86 -17.74 -23.85
CA LEU A 294 -4.67 -18.22 -25.23
C LEU A 294 -4.79 -17.14 -26.32
N ARG A 295 -5.49 -16.04 -26.05
CA ARG A 295 -5.67 -14.96 -27.05
C ARG A 295 -4.42 -14.12 -27.33
N ARG A 296 -3.32 -14.32 -26.63
CA ARG A 296 -2.02 -13.73 -26.93
C ARG A 296 -1.07 -14.83 -27.41
N GLU A 297 -1.02 -15.09 -28.72
CA GLU A 297 -0.11 -16.07 -29.34
C GLU A 297 1.36 -15.94 -28.91
N SER A 298 1.77 -14.70 -28.56
CA SER A 298 3.10 -14.45 -27.98
C SER A 298 3.32 -15.15 -26.63
N LEU A 299 2.27 -15.46 -25.87
CA LEU A 299 2.38 -16.08 -24.55
C LEU A 299 2.68 -17.58 -24.65
N ILE A 300 2.10 -18.27 -25.63
CA ILE A 300 2.34 -19.70 -25.86
C ILE A 300 3.75 -19.92 -26.36
N LYS A 301 4.23 -19.10 -27.30
CA LYS A 301 5.63 -19.14 -27.73
C LYS A 301 6.59 -18.90 -26.55
N ARG A 302 6.23 -17.99 -25.64
CA ARG A 302 7.04 -17.67 -24.43
C ARG A 302 7.01 -18.78 -23.39
N LEU A 303 5.88 -19.44 -23.17
CA LEU A 303 5.77 -20.62 -22.31
C LEU A 303 6.58 -21.81 -22.86
N HIS A 304 6.59 -22.03 -24.17
CA HIS A 304 7.44 -23.07 -24.80
C HIS A 304 8.92 -22.79 -24.63
N ILE A 305 9.36 -21.54 -24.75
CA ILE A 305 10.74 -21.13 -24.51
C ILE A 305 11.10 -21.32 -23.04
N LEU A 306 10.22 -20.96 -22.07
CA LEU A 306 10.41 -21.18 -20.63
C LEU A 306 10.52 -22.66 -20.24
N ILE A 307 9.69 -23.51 -20.84
CA ILE A 307 9.73 -24.96 -20.63
C ILE A 307 11.01 -25.56 -21.24
N GLY A 308 11.41 -25.12 -22.43
CA GLY A 308 12.61 -25.61 -23.13
C GLY A 308 13.92 -25.34 -22.39
N VAL A 309 14.04 -24.17 -21.71
CA VAL A 309 15.26 -23.83 -20.93
C VAL A 309 15.28 -24.51 -19.56
N ALA A 310 14.12 -24.74 -18.94
CA ALA A 310 14.04 -25.55 -17.71
C ALA A 310 14.54 -26.99 -17.94
N TYR A 311 14.41 -27.50 -19.17
CA TYR A 311 14.93 -28.83 -19.54
C TYR A 311 16.45 -28.79 -19.88
N ALA A 312 16.96 -27.71 -20.47
CA ALA A 312 18.36 -27.59 -20.86
C ALA A 312 19.32 -27.43 -19.66
N ASN A 313 18.83 -26.89 -18.54
CA ASN A 313 19.62 -26.72 -17.30
C ASN A 313 19.55 -27.93 -16.34
N ARG A 314 19.02 -29.07 -16.77
CA ARG A 314 19.01 -30.35 -16.04
C ARG A 314 19.90 -31.43 -16.67
N LYS A 315 20.79 -31.05 -17.61
CA LYS A 315 21.86 -31.95 -18.07
C LYS A 315 23.23 -31.35 -17.63
#